data_a02e1b52aab07e260de6700f9cccaef5
#
_entry.id   a02e1b52aab07e260de6700f9cccaef5
#
_cell.length_a   1.000
_cell.length_b   1.000
_cell.length_c   1.000
_cell.angle_alpha   90.00
_cell.angle_beta   90.00
_cell.angle_gamma   90.00
#
_symmetry.space_group_name_H-M   'P 1'
#
loop_
_entity.id
_entity.type
_entity.pdbx_description
1 polymer ?
#
loop_
_entity_poly.entity_id
_entity_poly.type
_entity_poly.pdbx_seq_one_letter_code
_entity_poly.pdbx_strand_id
1 'polypeptide(L)' 'MEAQPLGVKDELMQTDEEFHQLADKHHQLEDRLHELTVKPYLSEPEQVEEVTLKKQKLQLKDRMEDIRRRQRQEPTHG' A
#
# COMPACT_ATOMS: atom_id res chain seq x y z
N MET A 1 31.15 -6.92 7.20
CA MET A 1 30.67 -6.66 6.68
C MET A 1 29.72 -7.39 6.20
N GLU A 2 28.91 -7.29 5.86
CA GLU A 2 28.05 -7.88 5.51
C GLU A 2 28.09 -8.65 4.57
N ALA A 3 27.83 -9.64 4.52
CA ALA A 3 28.04 -10.41 3.55
C ALA A 3 26.83 -10.83 2.96
N GLN A 4 25.93 -10.08 2.77
CA GLN A 4 24.78 -10.53 2.14
C GLN A 4 24.93 -10.65 0.70
N PRO A 5 24.37 -11.63 0.07
CA PRO A 5 24.45 -11.76 -1.36
C PRO A 5 23.74 -10.60 -1.98
N LEU A 6 24.34 -10.02 -2.96
CA LEU A 6 23.79 -8.86 -3.57
C LEU A 6 22.46 -9.11 -4.21
N GLY A 7 22.26 -10.21 -4.83
CA GLY A 7 21.00 -10.48 -5.49
C GLY A 7 19.84 -10.50 -4.55
N VAL A 8 20.02 -11.18 -3.44
CA VAL A 8 18.95 -11.27 -2.48
C VAL A 8 18.66 -9.91 -1.89
N LYS A 9 19.70 -9.17 -1.62
CA LYS A 9 19.51 -7.87 -1.05
C LYS A 9 18.77 -6.97 -2.00
N ASP A 10 19.09 -7.03 -3.27
CA ASP A 10 18.40 -6.20 -4.23
C ASP A 10 16.94 -6.53 -4.29
N GLU A 11 16.59 -7.78 -4.29
CA GLU A 11 15.20 -8.15 -4.34
C GLU A 11 14.46 -7.69 -3.12
N LEU A 12 15.05 -7.84 -1.96
CA LEU A 12 14.39 -7.40 -0.75
C LEU A 12 14.24 -5.88 -0.73
N MET A 13 15.24 -5.19 -1.18
CA MET A 13 15.16 -3.74 -1.20
C MET A 13 14.10 -3.24 -2.17
N GLN A 14 14.01 -3.88 -3.31
CA GLN A 14 13.02 -3.48 -4.27
C GLN A 14 11.63 -3.72 -3.73
N THR A 15 11.41 -4.86 -3.11
CA THR A 15 10.11 -5.18 -2.56
C THR A 15 9.78 -4.24 -1.42
N ASP A 16 10.75 -3.95 -0.57
CA ASP A 16 10.54 -3.05 0.51
C ASP A 16 10.24 -1.66 0.03
N GLU A 17 10.92 -1.21 -1.00
CA GLU A 17 10.70 0.11 -1.51
C GLU A 17 9.32 0.22 -2.10
N GLU A 18 8.90 -0.79 -2.86
CA GLU A 18 7.57 -0.78 -3.42
C GLU A 18 6.53 -0.79 -2.31
N PHE A 19 6.73 -1.60 -1.29
CA PHE A 19 5.81 -1.68 -0.18
C PHE A 19 5.73 -0.32 0.53
N HIS A 20 6.86 0.31 0.73
CA HIS A 20 6.90 1.61 1.35
C HIS A 20 6.13 2.65 0.55
N GLN A 21 6.31 2.65 -0.74
CA GLN A 21 5.59 3.61 -1.57
C GLN A 21 4.09 3.37 -1.52
N LEU A 22 3.70 2.11 -1.53
CA LEU A 22 2.29 1.79 -1.44
C LEU A 22 1.73 2.16 -0.07
N ALA A 23 2.49 1.93 0.97
CA ALA A 23 2.06 2.28 2.32
C ALA A 23 1.91 3.79 2.47
N ASP A 24 2.85 4.54 1.92
CA ASP A 24 2.76 5.98 1.95
C ASP A 24 1.52 6.48 1.24
N LYS A 25 1.26 5.92 0.06
CA LYS A 25 0.09 6.33 -0.68
C LYS A 25 -1.17 5.94 0.05
N HIS A 26 -1.20 4.75 0.62
CA HIS A 26 -2.34 4.29 1.39
C HIS A 26 -2.60 5.27 2.55
N HIS A 27 -1.55 5.68 3.21
CA HIS A 27 -1.68 6.60 4.32
C HIS A 27 -2.22 7.96 3.86
N GLN A 28 -1.74 8.44 2.74
CA GLN A 28 -2.23 9.71 2.20
C GLN A 28 -3.72 9.62 1.88
N LEU A 29 -4.13 8.50 1.31
CA LEU A 29 -5.54 8.32 1.01
C LEU A 29 -6.37 8.26 2.29
N GLU A 30 -5.84 7.63 3.30
CA GLU A 30 -6.55 7.55 4.56
C GLU A 30 -6.68 8.91 5.21
N ASP A 31 -5.65 9.72 5.14
CA ASP A 31 -5.70 11.06 5.69
C ASP A 31 -6.79 11.87 5.01
N ARG A 32 -6.85 11.79 3.69
CA ARG A 32 -7.86 12.53 2.97
C ARG A 32 -9.25 11.98 3.26
N LEU A 33 -9.37 10.68 3.33
CA LEU A 33 -10.67 10.09 3.66
C LEU A 33 -11.12 10.52 5.04
N HIS A 34 -10.19 10.61 5.98
CA HIS A 34 -10.52 11.06 7.31
C HIS A 34 -11.05 12.49 7.29
N GLU A 35 -10.40 13.35 6.50
CA GLU A 35 -10.86 14.72 6.37
C GLU A 35 -12.29 14.78 5.85
N LEU A 36 -12.59 13.93 4.88
CA LEU A 36 -13.95 13.91 4.34
C LEU A 36 -14.94 13.35 5.34
N THR A 37 -14.51 12.38 6.12
CA THR A 37 -15.37 11.73 7.06
C THR A 37 -15.84 12.68 8.18
N VAL A 38 -14.99 13.59 8.59
CA VAL A 38 -15.33 14.48 9.68
C VAL A 38 -16.19 15.65 9.24
N LYS A 39 -16.43 15.79 7.95
CA LYS A 39 -17.27 16.87 7.50
C LYS A 39 -18.73 16.51 7.69
N PRO A 40 -19.55 17.44 8.14
CA PRO A 40 -20.96 17.13 8.29
C PRO A 40 -21.67 16.94 6.97
N TYR A 41 -21.20 17.60 5.93
CA TYR A 41 -21.78 17.44 4.62
C TYR A 41 -20.68 17.30 3.61
N LEU A 42 -20.92 16.48 2.62
CA LEU A 42 -19.98 16.36 1.50
C LEU A 42 -20.67 16.92 0.27
N SER A 43 -19.96 17.74 -0.46
CA SER A 43 -20.45 18.19 -1.75
C SER A 43 -20.45 17.02 -2.70
N GLU A 44 -21.11 17.17 -3.85
CA GLU A 44 -21.12 16.09 -4.80
C GLU A 44 -19.73 15.69 -5.25
N PRO A 45 -18.86 16.64 -5.59
CA PRO A 45 -17.49 16.24 -5.94
C PRO A 45 -16.79 15.50 -4.80
N GLU A 46 -17.07 15.90 -3.56
CA GLU A 46 -16.43 15.23 -2.44
C GLU A 46 -16.99 13.83 -2.23
N GLN A 47 -18.25 13.61 -2.52
CA GLN A 47 -18.81 12.28 -2.44
C GLN A 47 -18.16 11.36 -3.47
N VAL A 48 -17.96 11.88 -4.68
CA VAL A 48 -17.27 11.11 -5.71
C VAL A 48 -15.84 10.83 -5.28
N GLU A 49 -15.20 11.83 -4.72
CA GLU A 49 -13.83 11.66 -4.25
C GLU A 49 -13.78 10.58 -3.19
N GLU A 50 -14.72 10.57 -2.28
CA GLU A 50 -14.72 9.58 -1.21
C GLU A 50 -14.80 8.16 -1.77
N VAL A 51 -15.68 7.95 -2.72
CA VAL A 51 -15.82 6.63 -3.32
C VAL A 51 -14.54 6.25 -4.05
N THR A 52 -13.97 7.19 -4.79
CA THR A 52 -12.75 6.94 -5.54
C THR A 52 -11.60 6.59 -4.61
N LEU A 53 -11.47 7.34 -3.52
CA LEU A 53 -10.39 7.10 -2.59
C LEU A 53 -10.55 5.76 -1.90
N LYS A 54 -11.76 5.36 -1.59
CA LYS A 54 -11.99 4.07 -0.98
C LYS A 54 -11.62 2.94 -1.93
N LYS A 55 -11.93 3.10 -3.20
CA LYS A 55 -11.53 2.13 -4.18
C LYS A 55 -10.02 2.04 -4.30
N GLN A 56 -9.37 3.19 -4.37
CA GLN A 56 -7.92 3.21 -4.49
C GLN A 56 -7.27 2.62 -3.26
N LYS A 57 -7.83 2.90 -2.08
CA LYS A 57 -7.30 2.35 -0.85
C LYS A 57 -7.37 0.84 -0.87
N LEU A 58 -8.48 0.29 -1.32
CA LEU A 58 -8.61 -1.15 -1.40
C LEU A 58 -7.62 -1.75 -2.39
N GLN A 59 -7.42 -1.10 -3.52
CA GLN A 59 -6.47 -1.58 -4.51
C GLN A 59 -5.06 -1.58 -3.94
N LEU A 60 -4.70 -0.53 -3.22
CA LEU A 60 -3.39 -0.46 -2.62
C LEU A 60 -3.22 -1.53 -1.54
N LYS A 61 -4.25 -1.74 -0.76
CA LYS A 61 -4.19 -2.73 0.28
C LYS A 61 -4.02 -4.13 -0.32
N ASP A 62 -4.74 -4.40 -1.39
CA ASP A 62 -4.62 -5.68 -2.07
C ASP A 62 -3.20 -5.88 -2.59
N ARG A 63 -2.63 -4.83 -3.15
CA ARG A 63 -1.28 -4.91 -3.66
C ARG A 63 -0.28 -5.14 -2.53
N MET A 64 -0.46 -4.45 -1.42
CA MET A 64 0.42 -4.61 -0.28
C MET A 64 0.32 -6.03 0.28
N GLU A 65 -0.88 -6.57 0.32
CA GLU A 65 -1.06 -7.92 0.79
C GLU A 65 -0.44 -8.92 -0.16
N ASP A 66 -0.51 -8.66 -1.45
CA ASP A 66 0.11 -9.52 -2.43
C ASP A 66 1.62 -9.56 -2.23
N ILE A 67 2.23 -8.42 -2.00
CA ILE A 67 3.67 -8.36 -1.77
C ILE A 67 4.01 -9.11 -0.49
N ARG A 68 3.23 -8.91 0.54
CA ARG A 68 3.47 -9.59 1.80
C ARG A 68 3.32 -11.08 1.65
N ARG A 69 2.34 -11.51 0.89
CA ARG A 69 2.11 -12.91 0.67
C ARG A 69 3.26 -13.53 -0.09
N ARG A 70 3.81 -12.83 -1.05
CA ARG A 70 4.96 -13.34 -1.77
C ARG A 70 6.16 -13.50 -0.88
N GLN A 71 6.36 -12.57 0.03
CA GLN A 71 7.47 -12.69 0.93
C GLN A 71 7.28 -13.86 1.87
N ARG A 72 6.06 -14.12 2.27
CA ARG A 72 5.85 -15.21 3.13
C ARG A 72 5.84 -16.50 2.46
N GLN A 73 5.46 -16.57 1.23
CA GLN A 73 5.46 -17.73 0.53
C GLN A 73 6.78 -18.05 0.23
N GLU A 74 7.51 -18.54 0.98
CA GLU A 74 8.76 -18.88 0.65
C GLU A 74 8.87 -19.98 -0.17
N PRO A 75 9.78 -20.20 -0.80
CA PRO A 75 9.96 -21.27 -1.71
C PRO A 75 9.85 -22.50 -1.07
N THR A 76 9.66 -22.48 0.12
CA THR A 76 9.65 -23.63 0.69
C THR A 76 8.58 -24.37 0.32
N HIS A 77 7.58 -23.96 -0.09
CA HIS A 77 6.71 -24.75 -0.32
C HIS A 77 6.79 -25.34 -1.36
N GLY A 78 7.49 -25.38 -1.73
CA GLY A 78 7.62 -26.08 -2.82
C GLY A 78 7.15 -27.33 -2.67
#